data_f621c550c701375eb2b23e0fcf0b42fb
#
_entry.id   f621c550c701375eb2b23e0fcf0b42fb
#
_cell.length_a   1.000
_cell.length_b   1.000
_cell.length_c   1.000
_cell.angle_alpha   90.00
_cell.angle_beta   90.00
_cell.angle_gamma   90.00
#
_symmetry.space_group_name_H-M   'P 1'
#
loop_
_entity.id
_entity.type
_entity.pdbx_description
1 polymer ?
#
loop_
_entity_poly.entity_id
_entity_poly.type
_entity_poly.pdbx_seq_one_letter_code
_entity_poly.pdbx_strand_id
1 'polypeptide(L)'
;MPSYGPEQRGGTANCMVNISDEPIASPIVQAYDAAVVFNQPSLEKFESKVKPGGVLVWESSTIKKHPTRTDITVVAIPAIEIATNELKNTQVMNMIALGALLKHLPVVQIETVIKALEHTLPERHHKLIPLNEQAMRIGWDRA
;
A
#
# COMPACT_ATOMS: atom_id res chain seq x y z
N MET A 1 -3.96 -12.96 0.42
CA MET A 1 -3.00 -14.07 0.31
C MET A 1 -1.82 -13.61 -0.53
N PRO A 2 -0.60 -13.72 -0.01
CA PRO A 2 0.56 -13.35 -0.81
C PRO A 2 0.76 -14.29 -1.99
N SER A 3 1.26 -13.75 -3.09
CA SER A 3 1.59 -14.50 -4.29
C SER A 3 3.11 -14.56 -4.41
N TYR A 4 3.70 -15.61 -3.85
CA TYR A 4 5.13 -15.84 -3.92
C TYR A 4 5.39 -17.13 -4.68
N GLY A 5 6.45 -17.13 -5.45
CA GLY A 5 6.93 -18.30 -6.17
C GLY A 5 8.40 -18.09 -6.47
N PRO A 6 9.00 -18.91 -7.35
CA PRO A 6 10.38 -18.67 -7.81
C PRO A 6 10.39 -17.47 -8.77
N GLU A 7 9.91 -16.35 -8.28
CA GLU A 7 9.71 -15.15 -9.06
C GLU A 7 11.02 -14.52 -9.45
N GLN A 8 11.05 -14.01 -10.66
CA GLN A 8 12.17 -13.18 -11.10
C GLN A 8 12.02 -11.79 -10.49
N ARG A 9 13.14 -11.12 -10.27
CA ARG A 9 13.12 -9.72 -9.88
C ARG A 9 12.40 -8.90 -10.95
N GLY A 10 11.51 -8.02 -10.52
CA GLY A 10 10.68 -7.21 -11.40
C GLY A 10 9.39 -7.88 -11.82
N GLY A 11 9.15 -9.13 -11.39
CA GLY A 11 7.86 -9.76 -11.58
C GLY A 11 6.79 -9.16 -10.68
N THR A 12 5.55 -9.56 -10.86
CA THR A 12 4.46 -9.11 -10.01
C THR A 12 4.41 -9.93 -8.73
N ALA A 13 4.51 -9.28 -7.60
CA ALA A 13 4.18 -9.85 -6.30
C ALA A 13 2.98 -9.10 -5.78
N ASN A 14 1.98 -9.82 -5.27
CA ASN A 14 0.78 -9.16 -4.75
C ASN A 14 0.31 -9.84 -3.48
N CYS A 15 -0.48 -9.10 -2.71
CA CYS A 15 -1.08 -9.58 -1.49
C CYS A 15 -2.50 -9.03 -1.41
N MET A 16 -3.46 -9.89 -1.11
CA MET A 16 -4.85 -9.50 -0.93
C MET A 16 -5.20 -9.55 0.54
N VAL A 17 -5.80 -8.47 1.04
CA VAL A 17 -6.24 -8.37 2.43
C VAL A 17 -7.73 -8.09 2.43
N ASN A 18 -8.49 -8.91 3.16
CA ASN A 18 -9.92 -8.72 3.36
C ASN A 18 -10.18 -8.34 4.81
N ILE A 19 -10.92 -7.24 5.00
CA ILE A 19 -11.34 -6.78 6.32
C ILE A 19 -12.86 -6.70 6.30
N SER A 20 -13.49 -7.39 7.23
CA SER A 20 -14.95 -7.45 7.32
C SER A 20 -15.38 -7.68 8.76
N ASP A 21 -16.56 -7.15 9.10
CA ASP A 21 -17.20 -7.43 10.40
C ASP A 21 -17.83 -8.82 10.42
N GLU A 22 -17.95 -9.48 9.27
CA GLU A 22 -18.50 -10.82 9.14
C GLU A 22 -17.43 -11.81 8.68
N PRO A 23 -17.61 -13.12 8.96
CA PRO A 23 -16.67 -14.13 8.48
C PRO A 23 -16.50 -14.07 6.97
N ILE A 24 -15.25 -14.20 6.52
CA ILE A 24 -14.91 -14.15 5.09
C ILE A 24 -14.86 -15.58 4.56
N ALA A 25 -15.75 -15.90 3.63
CA ALA A 25 -15.83 -17.24 3.07
C ALA A 25 -14.70 -17.55 2.08
N SER A 26 -14.21 -16.53 1.37
CA SER A 26 -13.12 -16.69 0.42
C SER A 26 -12.20 -15.49 0.48
N PRO A 27 -10.87 -15.70 0.66
CA PRO A 27 -9.91 -14.60 0.64
C PRO A 27 -9.56 -14.13 -0.77
N ILE A 28 -10.05 -14.80 -1.82
CA ILE A 28 -9.76 -14.43 -3.20
C ILE A 28 -10.74 -13.37 -3.65
N VAL A 29 -10.23 -12.22 -4.11
CA VAL A 29 -11.02 -11.08 -4.51
C VAL A 29 -10.75 -10.77 -5.98
N GLN A 30 -11.83 -10.63 -6.77
CA GLN A 30 -11.72 -10.28 -8.18
C GLN A 30 -11.90 -8.79 -8.43
N ALA A 31 -12.55 -8.08 -7.52
CA ALA A 31 -12.72 -6.64 -7.56
C ALA A 31 -12.38 -6.06 -6.19
N TYR A 32 -11.71 -4.92 -6.16
CA TYR A 32 -11.14 -4.38 -4.93
C TYR A 32 -11.78 -3.06 -4.54
N ASP A 33 -11.97 -2.86 -3.24
CA ASP A 33 -12.34 -1.54 -2.71
C ASP A 33 -11.15 -0.58 -2.77
N ALA A 34 -9.95 -1.11 -2.70
CA ALA A 34 -8.73 -0.32 -2.80
C ALA A 34 -7.59 -1.16 -3.37
N ALA A 35 -6.68 -0.50 -4.06
CA ALA A 35 -5.45 -1.13 -4.53
C ALA A 35 -4.29 -0.16 -4.32
N VAL A 36 -3.11 -0.72 -4.02
CA VAL A 36 -1.86 0.03 -3.93
C VAL A 36 -0.89 -0.61 -4.90
N VAL A 37 -0.35 0.15 -5.82
CA VAL A 37 0.54 -0.36 -6.87
C VAL A 37 1.87 0.39 -6.87
N PHE A 38 2.97 -0.35 -7.04
CA PHE A 38 4.32 0.19 -6.96
C PHE A 38 5.08 0.16 -8.28
N ASN A 39 4.51 -0.46 -9.31
CA ASN A 39 5.17 -0.52 -10.61
C ASN A 39 4.14 -0.52 -11.74
N GLN A 40 4.61 -0.30 -12.96
CA GLN A 40 3.75 -0.20 -14.12
C GLN A 40 2.96 -1.49 -14.40
N PRO A 41 3.57 -2.70 -14.37
CA PRO A 41 2.80 -3.93 -14.59
C PRO A 41 1.67 -4.11 -13.60
N SER A 42 1.88 -3.76 -12.32
CA SER A 42 0.84 -3.86 -11.30
C SER A 42 -0.28 -2.88 -11.56
N LEU A 43 0.05 -1.64 -11.97
CA LEU A 43 -0.97 -0.65 -12.31
C LEU A 43 -1.84 -1.17 -13.45
N GLU A 44 -1.24 -1.67 -14.52
CA GLU A 44 -1.96 -2.19 -15.67
C GLU A 44 -2.84 -3.39 -15.31
N LYS A 45 -2.38 -4.23 -14.39
CA LYS A 45 -3.12 -5.41 -13.97
C LYS A 45 -4.29 -5.07 -13.05
N PHE A 46 -4.12 -4.14 -12.12
CA PHE A 46 -5.07 -3.93 -11.02
C PHE A 46 -5.96 -2.71 -11.17
N GLU A 47 -5.59 -1.73 -12.00
CA GLU A 47 -6.41 -0.52 -12.16
C GLU A 47 -7.86 -0.85 -12.54
N SER A 48 -8.04 -1.74 -13.49
CA SER A 48 -9.39 -2.12 -13.97
C SER A 48 -10.20 -2.90 -12.94
N LYS A 49 -9.54 -3.44 -11.92
CA LYS A 49 -10.18 -4.27 -10.90
C LYS A 49 -10.64 -3.52 -9.68
N VAL A 50 -10.31 -2.24 -9.57
CA VAL A 50 -10.81 -1.40 -8.48
C VAL A 50 -12.28 -1.09 -8.75
N LYS A 51 -13.15 -1.31 -7.76
CA LYS A 51 -14.58 -1.04 -7.87
C LYS A 51 -14.83 0.45 -8.08
N PRO A 52 -15.88 0.81 -8.85
CA PRO A 52 -16.28 2.23 -8.93
C PRO A 52 -16.47 2.81 -7.53
N GLY A 53 -15.93 4.01 -7.29
CA GLY A 53 -15.94 4.62 -5.98
C GLY A 53 -14.82 4.17 -5.06
N GLY A 54 -13.98 3.23 -5.48
CA GLY A 54 -12.84 2.75 -4.71
C GLY A 54 -11.65 3.69 -4.75
N VAL A 55 -10.53 3.22 -4.19
CA VAL A 55 -9.30 4.02 -4.07
C VAL A 55 -8.14 3.28 -4.76
N LEU A 56 -7.37 4.00 -5.55
CA LEU A 56 -6.14 3.50 -6.15
C LEU A 56 -4.99 4.40 -5.72
N VAL A 57 -4.04 3.84 -4.96
CA VAL A 57 -2.81 4.53 -4.60
C VAL A 57 -1.71 4.01 -5.53
N TRP A 58 -1.00 4.90 -6.21
CA TRP A 58 0.04 4.49 -7.15
C TRP A 58 1.35 5.23 -6.89
N GLU A 59 2.44 4.51 -7.08
CA GLU A 59 3.80 5.02 -6.87
C GLU A 59 4.19 5.93 -8.03
N SER A 60 4.15 7.24 -7.80
CA SER A 60 4.26 8.22 -8.87
C SER A 60 5.70 8.54 -9.26
N SER A 61 6.69 8.12 -8.49
CA SER A 61 8.09 8.42 -8.82
C SER A 61 8.67 7.47 -9.87
N THR A 62 8.11 6.27 -10.04
CA THR A 62 8.60 5.26 -10.98
C THR A 62 7.61 4.88 -12.07
N ILE A 63 6.30 5.00 -11.81
CA ILE A 63 5.28 4.68 -12.80
C ILE A 63 5.16 5.84 -13.78
N LYS A 64 5.39 5.56 -15.06
CA LYS A 64 5.40 6.60 -16.09
C LYS A 64 4.03 6.81 -16.72
N LYS A 65 3.26 5.75 -16.88
CA LYS A 65 1.93 5.81 -17.49
C LYS A 65 0.89 5.94 -16.39
N HIS A 66 0.33 7.12 -16.28
CA HIS A 66 -0.61 7.45 -15.20
C HIS A 66 -1.92 6.67 -15.30
N PRO A 67 -2.62 6.44 -14.16
CA PRO A 67 -3.97 5.90 -14.19
C PRO A 67 -4.91 6.78 -15.01
N THR A 68 -5.86 6.15 -15.68
CA THR A 68 -6.79 6.85 -16.57
C THR A 68 -8.23 6.87 -16.05
N ARG A 69 -8.53 6.10 -15.01
CA ARG A 69 -9.89 6.00 -14.49
C ARG A 69 -10.33 7.28 -13.78
N THR A 70 -11.59 7.64 -13.96
CA THR A 70 -12.20 8.83 -13.38
C THR A 70 -13.32 8.51 -12.38
N ASP A 71 -13.71 7.23 -12.28
CA ASP A 71 -14.78 6.76 -11.39
C ASP A 71 -14.26 6.28 -10.04
N ILE A 72 -12.98 6.42 -9.78
CA ILE A 72 -12.33 6.04 -8.51
C ILE A 72 -11.50 7.22 -7.99
N THR A 73 -11.15 7.15 -6.71
CA THR A 73 -10.19 8.09 -6.13
C THR A 73 -8.79 7.63 -6.47
N VAL A 74 -8.06 8.46 -7.22
CA VAL A 74 -6.69 8.15 -7.64
C VAL A 74 -5.73 9.00 -6.83
N VAL A 75 -4.81 8.34 -6.10
CA VAL A 75 -3.87 8.99 -5.21
C VAL A 75 -2.46 8.75 -5.71
N ALA A 76 -1.77 9.80 -6.12
CA ALA A 76 -0.37 9.72 -6.52
C ALA A 76 0.52 9.98 -5.31
N ILE A 77 1.43 9.08 -5.03
CA ILE A 77 2.39 9.23 -3.92
C ILE A 77 3.78 8.80 -4.38
N PRO A 78 4.79 9.69 -4.33
CA PRO A 78 6.16 9.33 -4.73
C PRO A 78 6.87 8.60 -3.58
N ALA A 79 6.35 7.43 -3.22
CA ALA A 79 6.78 6.70 -2.02
C ALA A 79 8.25 6.31 -2.06
N ILE A 80 8.77 5.88 -3.21
CA ILE A 80 10.18 5.49 -3.35
C ILE A 80 11.07 6.72 -3.17
N GLU A 81 10.71 7.83 -3.79
CA GLU A 81 11.48 9.07 -3.69
C GLU A 81 11.50 9.58 -2.25
N ILE A 82 10.36 9.59 -1.58
CA ILE A 82 10.28 10.01 -0.17
C ILE A 82 11.13 9.10 0.71
N ALA A 83 11.01 7.78 0.54
CA ALA A 83 11.77 6.83 1.33
C ALA A 83 13.27 7.00 1.14
N THR A 84 13.71 7.21 -0.09
CA THR A 84 15.12 7.35 -0.43
C THR A 84 15.69 8.69 0.05
N ASN A 85 15.01 9.79 -0.24
CA ASN A 85 15.55 11.14 -0.04
C ASN A 85 15.28 11.71 1.34
N GLU A 86 14.13 11.43 1.92
CA GLU A 86 13.73 12.02 3.19
C GLU A 86 13.97 11.08 4.37
N LEU A 87 13.66 9.80 4.22
CA LEU A 87 13.77 8.82 5.30
C LEU A 87 15.07 7.99 5.23
N LYS A 88 15.79 8.09 4.11
CA LYS A 88 17.05 7.37 3.88
C LYS A 88 16.92 5.86 4.06
N ASN A 89 15.73 5.32 3.80
CA ASN A 89 15.46 3.88 3.92
C ASN A 89 14.34 3.49 2.96
N THR A 90 14.70 2.82 1.85
CA THR A 90 13.73 2.43 0.83
C THR A 90 12.76 1.35 1.29
N GLN A 91 13.07 0.65 2.37
CA GLN A 91 12.23 -0.42 2.88
C GLN A 91 10.90 0.09 3.45
N VAL A 92 10.79 1.38 3.76
CA VAL A 92 9.56 1.94 4.33
C VAL A 92 8.61 2.53 3.28
N MET A 93 8.89 2.37 1.99
CA MET A 93 8.01 2.89 0.94
C MET A 93 6.60 2.32 1.02
N ASN A 94 6.46 1.07 1.43
CA ASN A 94 5.15 0.44 1.59
C ASN A 94 4.34 1.10 2.72
N MET A 95 5.01 1.55 3.78
CA MET A 95 4.34 2.25 4.88
C MET A 95 3.90 3.65 4.47
N ILE A 96 4.66 4.32 3.62
CA ILE A 96 4.26 5.62 3.05
C ILE A 96 2.98 5.43 2.24
N ALA A 97 2.94 4.42 1.38
CA ALA A 97 1.77 4.14 0.57
C ALA A 97 0.57 3.73 1.43
N LEU A 98 0.80 2.97 2.49
CA LEU A 98 -0.26 2.59 3.43
C LEU A 98 -0.85 3.81 4.11
N GLY A 99 -0.02 4.76 4.54
CA GLY A 99 -0.49 6.01 5.14
C GLY A 99 -1.35 6.82 4.16
N ALA A 100 -0.93 6.89 2.90
CA ALA A 100 -1.70 7.55 1.85
C ALA A 100 -3.07 6.87 1.65
N LEU A 101 -3.09 5.55 1.66
CA LEU A 101 -4.34 4.80 1.54
C LEU A 101 -5.27 5.06 2.72
N LEU A 102 -4.75 5.04 3.93
CA LEU A 102 -5.58 5.20 5.14
C LEU A 102 -6.22 6.59 5.23
N LYS A 103 -5.62 7.59 4.60
CA LYS A 103 -6.24 8.91 4.54
C LYS A 103 -7.56 8.87 3.77
N HIS A 104 -7.62 8.10 2.69
CA HIS A 104 -8.78 8.02 1.81
C HIS A 104 -9.68 6.84 2.12
N LEU A 105 -9.18 5.84 2.84
CA LEU A 105 -9.94 4.65 3.23
C LEU A 105 -9.57 4.28 4.68
N PRO A 106 -10.14 4.98 5.68
CA PRO A 106 -9.73 4.84 7.07
C PRO A 106 -10.33 3.60 7.75
N VAL A 107 -10.00 2.42 7.23
CA VAL A 107 -10.46 1.14 7.81
C VAL A 107 -9.81 0.83 9.14
N VAL A 108 -8.59 1.34 9.37
CA VAL A 108 -7.89 1.26 10.65
C VAL A 108 -7.15 2.58 10.86
N GLN A 109 -6.76 2.85 12.11
CA GLN A 109 -5.99 4.04 12.44
C GLN A 109 -4.49 3.74 12.38
N ILE A 110 -3.67 4.78 12.17
CA ILE A 110 -2.21 4.63 12.15
C ILE A 110 -1.74 4.04 13.49
N GLU A 111 -2.31 4.49 14.60
CA GLU A 111 -1.98 3.99 15.93
C GLU A 111 -2.24 2.48 16.06
N THR A 112 -3.30 2.00 15.43
CA THR A 112 -3.64 0.57 15.41
C THR A 112 -2.58 -0.23 14.63
N VAL A 113 -2.12 0.31 13.51
CA VAL A 113 -1.05 -0.35 12.72
C VAL A 113 0.25 -0.41 13.52
N ILE A 114 0.59 0.67 14.23
CA ILE A 114 1.79 0.69 15.06
C ILE A 114 1.72 -0.37 16.15
N LYS A 115 0.57 -0.52 16.81
CA LYS A 115 0.39 -1.58 17.82
C LYS A 115 0.56 -2.95 17.20
N ALA A 116 0.03 -3.16 16.00
CA ALA A 116 0.19 -4.43 15.30
C ALA A 116 1.67 -4.72 15.01
N LEU A 117 2.44 -3.72 14.63
CA LEU A 117 3.88 -3.87 14.39
C LEU A 117 4.61 -4.26 15.68
N GLU A 118 4.24 -3.68 16.82
CA GLU A 118 4.82 -4.02 18.11
C GLU A 118 4.58 -5.49 18.46
N HIS A 119 3.45 -6.06 18.07
CA HIS A 119 3.10 -7.45 18.35
C HIS A 119 3.62 -8.45 17.33
N THR A 120 3.84 -8.03 16.09
CA THR A 120 4.20 -8.94 15.01
C THR A 120 5.69 -8.94 14.66
N LEU A 121 6.38 -7.80 14.85
CA LEU A 121 7.81 -7.73 14.56
C LEU A 121 8.63 -8.32 15.70
N PRO A 122 9.71 -9.06 15.39
CA PRO A 122 10.66 -9.47 16.39
C PRO A 122 11.23 -8.25 17.14
N GLU A 123 11.54 -8.41 18.42
CA GLU A 123 12.02 -7.33 19.27
C GLU A 123 13.22 -6.60 18.66
N ARG A 124 14.09 -7.33 17.96
CA ARG A 124 15.25 -6.75 17.28
C ARG A 124 14.89 -5.73 16.20
N HIS A 125 13.65 -5.76 15.71
CA HIS A 125 13.16 -4.83 14.69
C HIS A 125 12.31 -3.69 15.25
N HIS A 126 12.05 -3.68 16.56
CA HIS A 126 11.23 -2.63 17.18
C HIS A 126 11.85 -1.23 17.05
N LYS A 127 13.16 -1.15 16.88
CA LYS A 127 13.83 0.13 16.62
C LYS A 127 13.40 0.79 15.32
N LEU A 128 12.81 0.02 14.41
CA LEU A 128 12.30 0.54 13.12
C LEU A 128 10.87 1.06 13.23
N ILE A 129 10.17 0.78 14.33
CA ILE A 129 8.76 1.20 14.47
C ILE A 129 8.59 2.72 14.38
N PRO A 130 9.43 3.56 15.04
CA PRO A 130 9.30 5.01 14.87
C PRO A 130 9.47 5.47 13.42
N LEU A 131 10.36 4.84 12.67
CA LEU A 131 10.55 5.16 11.25
C LEU A 131 9.32 4.75 10.42
N ASN A 132 8.74 3.59 10.71
CA ASN A 132 7.52 3.15 10.04
C ASN A 132 6.36 4.09 10.34
N GLU A 133 6.23 4.56 11.58
CA GLU A 133 5.20 5.52 11.95
C GLU A 133 5.40 6.83 11.19
N GLN A 134 6.63 7.33 11.14
CA GLN A 134 6.95 8.54 10.40
C GLN A 134 6.59 8.39 8.92
N ALA A 135 6.90 7.24 8.33
CA ALA A 135 6.57 6.95 6.94
C ALA A 135 5.07 7.01 6.69
N MET A 136 4.26 6.39 7.56
CA MET A 136 2.80 6.42 7.42
C MET A 136 2.25 7.84 7.56
N ARG A 137 2.77 8.63 8.48
CA ARG A 137 2.29 10.01 8.66
C ARG A 137 2.65 10.90 7.49
N ILE A 138 3.83 10.71 6.90
CA ILE A 138 4.22 11.43 5.68
C ILE A 138 3.29 11.06 4.53
N GLY A 139 3.01 9.77 4.34
CA GLY A 139 2.07 9.33 3.32
C GLY A 139 0.70 9.93 3.51
N TRP A 140 0.21 9.95 4.73
CA TRP A 140 -1.07 10.57 5.08
C TRP A 140 -1.07 12.06 4.72
N ASP A 141 -0.03 12.79 5.12
CA ASP A 141 0.02 14.25 4.93
C ASP A 141 0.11 14.64 3.46
N ARG A 142 0.74 13.81 2.63
CA ARG A 142 0.98 14.11 1.21
C ARG A 142 -0.01 13.49 0.25
N ALA A 143 -0.90 12.69 0.74
CA ALA A 143 -1.90 12.03 -0.12
C ALA A 143 -3.06 12.93 -0.53
#